data_a440739bf22cc2d132a8886b1ef4df71
#
_entry.id   a440739bf22cc2d132a8886b1ef4df71
#
_cell.length_a   1.000
_cell.length_b   1.000
_cell.length_c   1.000
_cell.angle_alpha   90.00
_cell.angle_beta   90.00
_cell.angle_gamma   90.00
#
_symmetry.space_group_name_H-M   'P 1'
#
loop_
_entity.id
_entity.type
_entity.pdbx_description
1 polymer ?
#
loop_
_entity_poly.entity_id
_entity_poly.type
_entity_poly.pdbx_seq_one_letter_code
_entity_poly.pdbx_strand_id
1 'polypeptide(L)'
;AVSGVEASIKNIKRYLHAKVAERAKKVGADSAVSYYAKQLNVPESWCREAFDAAIQRRDSLFAADQDIYTSDLHQLKTNARFVLFDACFNGSFHADDNIAGSYLFNDGSTIATIGGTVNALQDKWPDEFIGLLATGMRVGNLNRFNGYLESHVIGDPTFHFTDNVHPGFSVNLALSLHHRDAKFWMQQLNHPLPDVQAMALRQLWLSGNRETQQLLIKKYNTSK
;
A
#
# COMPACT_ATOMS: atom_id res chain seq x y z
N ALA A 1 16.48 -24.82 -0.31
CA ALA A 1 16.10 -23.54 0.28
C ALA A 1 17.37 -22.80 0.68
N VAL A 2 17.59 -21.62 0.12
CA VAL A 2 18.72 -20.73 0.50
C VAL A 2 18.43 -20.23 1.91
N SER A 3 19.43 -20.23 2.82
CA SER A 3 19.23 -19.68 4.16
C SER A 3 18.86 -18.18 4.06
N GLY A 4 18.07 -17.67 5.00
CA GLY A 4 17.69 -16.25 5.02
C GLY A 4 18.90 -15.31 5.04
N VAL A 5 20.01 -15.75 5.64
CA VAL A 5 21.29 -15.00 5.67
C VAL A 5 21.92 -14.93 4.27
N GLU A 6 21.96 -16.03 3.52
CA GLU A 6 22.52 -16.03 2.16
C GLU A 6 21.69 -15.18 1.21
N ALA A 7 20.37 -15.19 1.32
CA ALA A 7 19.49 -14.33 0.53
C ALA A 7 19.74 -12.85 0.86
N SER A 8 19.91 -12.51 2.14
CA SER A 8 20.23 -11.16 2.59
C SER A 8 21.60 -10.68 2.06
N ILE A 9 22.63 -11.54 2.12
CA ILE A 9 23.95 -11.20 1.58
C ILE A 9 23.90 -10.96 0.07
N LYS A 10 23.16 -11.78 -0.68
CA LYS A 10 23.00 -11.58 -2.13
C LYS A 10 22.32 -10.24 -2.44
N ASN A 11 21.28 -9.87 -1.72
CA ASN A 11 20.61 -8.57 -1.90
C ASN A 11 21.52 -7.38 -1.57
N ILE A 12 22.28 -7.47 -0.48
CA ILE A 12 23.25 -6.44 -0.09
C ILE A 12 24.32 -6.28 -1.18
N LYS A 13 24.88 -7.38 -1.67
CA LYS A 13 25.89 -7.35 -2.74
C LYS A 13 25.34 -6.72 -4.02
N ARG A 14 24.15 -7.11 -4.45
CA ARG A 14 23.50 -6.53 -5.64
C ARG A 14 23.33 -5.01 -5.53
N TYR A 15 22.81 -4.55 -4.40
CA TYR A 15 22.70 -3.11 -4.14
C TYR A 15 24.05 -2.41 -4.16
N LEU A 16 25.07 -3.02 -3.55
CA LEU A 16 26.45 -2.52 -3.56
C LEU A 16 27.01 -2.42 -4.97
N HIS A 17 26.84 -3.47 -5.80
CA HIS A 17 27.31 -3.48 -7.19
C HIS A 17 26.69 -2.34 -8.00
N ALA A 18 25.39 -2.10 -7.87
CA ALA A 18 24.71 -1.00 -8.55
C ALA A 18 25.29 0.36 -8.14
N LYS A 19 25.51 0.58 -6.85
CA LYS A 19 26.07 1.84 -6.32
C LYS A 19 27.52 2.05 -6.72
N VAL A 20 28.34 1.01 -6.69
CA VAL A 20 29.74 1.06 -7.14
C VAL A 20 29.80 1.38 -8.64
N ALA A 21 29.02 0.71 -9.47
CA ALA A 21 28.97 0.93 -10.91
C ALA A 21 28.49 2.36 -11.26
N GLU A 22 27.48 2.87 -10.57
CA GLU A 22 26.98 4.24 -10.73
C GLU A 22 28.08 5.28 -10.41
N ARG A 23 28.74 5.13 -9.26
CA ARG A 23 29.81 6.03 -8.84
C ARG A 23 31.04 5.96 -9.74
N ALA A 24 31.37 4.75 -10.21
CA ALA A 24 32.50 4.53 -11.10
C ALA A 24 32.42 5.32 -12.41
N LYS A 25 31.21 5.59 -12.92
CA LYS A 25 30.99 6.46 -14.09
C LYS A 25 31.46 7.89 -13.87
N LYS A 26 31.51 8.35 -12.61
CA LYS A 26 31.87 9.73 -12.26
C LYS A 26 33.33 9.86 -11.81
N VAL A 27 33.86 8.87 -11.06
CA VAL A 27 35.15 9.00 -10.37
C VAL A 27 36.14 7.88 -10.72
N GLY A 28 35.79 6.96 -11.61
CA GLY A 28 36.58 5.78 -11.96
C GLY A 28 36.37 4.59 -11.03
N ALA A 29 36.69 3.40 -11.53
CA ALA A 29 36.41 2.12 -10.86
C ALA A 29 37.12 1.99 -9.51
N ASP A 30 38.44 2.20 -9.46
CA ASP A 30 39.22 2.01 -8.23
C ASP A 30 38.80 2.98 -7.12
N SER A 31 38.53 4.24 -7.47
CA SER A 31 38.02 5.23 -6.50
C SER A 31 36.66 4.86 -5.94
N ALA A 32 35.75 4.33 -6.77
CA ALA A 32 34.45 3.89 -6.34
C ALA A 32 34.54 2.66 -5.43
N VAL A 33 35.38 1.68 -5.77
CA VAL A 33 35.66 0.48 -4.95
C VAL A 33 36.16 0.87 -3.58
N SER A 34 37.25 1.64 -3.52
CA SER A 34 37.88 2.03 -2.24
C SER A 34 36.92 2.85 -1.37
N TYR A 35 36.12 3.72 -1.97
CA TYR A 35 35.12 4.51 -1.25
C TYR A 35 34.07 3.62 -0.56
N TYR A 36 33.43 2.72 -1.30
CA TYR A 36 32.36 1.90 -0.72
C TYR A 36 32.87 0.81 0.20
N ALA A 37 34.04 0.20 -0.09
CA ALA A 37 34.66 -0.77 0.79
C ALA A 37 34.94 -0.16 2.17
N LYS A 38 35.49 1.06 2.20
CA LYS A 38 35.80 1.79 3.43
C LYS A 38 34.51 2.25 4.14
N GLN A 39 33.56 2.83 3.41
CA GLN A 39 32.35 3.40 4.00
C GLN A 39 31.45 2.34 4.63
N LEU A 40 31.34 1.17 3.99
CA LEU A 40 30.45 0.09 4.43
C LEU A 40 31.19 -1.01 5.21
N ASN A 41 32.49 -0.86 5.38
CA ASN A 41 33.38 -1.85 6.04
C ASN A 41 33.21 -3.27 5.44
N VAL A 42 33.23 -3.35 4.11
CA VAL A 42 33.12 -4.61 3.35
C VAL A 42 34.42 -4.88 2.58
N PRO A 43 34.70 -6.15 2.22
CA PRO A 43 35.84 -6.47 1.40
C PRO A 43 35.81 -5.77 0.03
N GLU A 44 36.95 -5.23 -0.45
CA GLU A 44 37.04 -4.65 -1.80
C GLU A 44 36.61 -5.65 -2.90
N SER A 45 36.86 -6.94 -2.69
CA SER A 45 36.43 -7.98 -3.61
C SER A 45 34.91 -7.93 -3.91
N TRP A 46 34.08 -7.62 -2.91
CA TRP A 46 32.66 -7.47 -3.09
C TRP A 46 32.32 -6.27 -4.00
N CYS A 47 33.06 -5.16 -3.83
CA CYS A 47 32.85 -3.99 -4.67
C CYS A 47 33.34 -4.22 -6.10
N ARG A 48 34.43 -4.98 -6.29
CA ARG A 48 34.98 -5.30 -7.61
C ARG A 48 34.10 -6.24 -8.42
N GLU A 49 33.29 -7.07 -7.77
CA GLU A 49 32.25 -7.88 -8.42
C GLU A 49 31.31 -7.04 -9.30
N ALA A 50 31.15 -5.74 -9.02
CA ALA A 50 30.33 -4.81 -9.82
C ALA A 50 30.80 -4.68 -11.28
N PHE A 51 32.03 -5.05 -11.61
CA PHE A 51 32.61 -4.95 -12.95
C PHE A 51 32.73 -6.32 -13.66
N ASP A 52 32.32 -7.40 -13.00
CA ASP A 52 32.24 -8.72 -13.60
C ASP A 52 30.96 -8.86 -14.43
N ALA A 53 31.13 -9.13 -15.73
CA ALA A 53 30.00 -9.21 -16.66
C ALA A 53 29.02 -10.36 -16.32
N ALA A 54 29.53 -11.48 -15.81
CA ALA A 54 28.67 -12.59 -15.40
C ALA A 54 27.84 -12.24 -14.16
N ILE A 55 28.45 -11.55 -13.22
CA ILE A 55 27.78 -11.06 -11.99
C ILE A 55 26.75 -10.00 -12.35
N GLN A 56 27.09 -9.03 -13.21
CA GLN A 56 26.16 -8.01 -13.69
C GLN A 56 24.94 -8.63 -14.36
N ARG A 57 25.15 -9.62 -15.23
CA ARG A 57 24.06 -10.33 -15.89
C ARG A 57 23.18 -11.07 -14.89
N ARG A 58 23.79 -11.77 -13.93
CA ARG A 58 23.05 -12.47 -12.86
C ARG A 58 22.23 -11.48 -12.03
N ASP A 59 22.82 -10.35 -11.64
CA ASP A 59 22.16 -9.35 -10.82
C ASP A 59 21.01 -8.66 -11.57
N SER A 60 21.14 -8.43 -12.89
CA SER A 60 20.07 -7.95 -13.76
C SER A 60 18.92 -8.93 -13.88
N LEU A 61 19.20 -10.22 -14.10
CA LEU A 61 18.17 -11.25 -14.16
C LEU A 61 17.43 -11.39 -12.83
N PHE A 62 18.19 -11.38 -11.72
CA PHE A 62 17.58 -11.43 -10.39
C PHE A 62 16.72 -10.20 -10.10
N ALA A 63 17.12 -9.00 -10.55
CA ALA A 63 16.32 -7.80 -10.42
C ALA A 63 15.02 -7.91 -11.24
N ALA A 64 15.12 -8.36 -12.49
CA ALA A 64 13.94 -8.57 -13.33
C ALA A 64 12.94 -9.59 -12.73
N ASP A 65 13.44 -10.64 -12.07
CA ASP A 65 12.59 -11.63 -11.39
C ASP A 65 11.92 -11.10 -10.11
N GLN A 66 12.38 -9.97 -9.57
CA GLN A 66 11.83 -9.37 -8.35
C GLN A 66 10.82 -8.24 -8.63
N ASP A 67 10.86 -7.67 -9.81
CA ASP A 67 10.05 -6.54 -10.20
C ASP A 67 8.89 -7.01 -11.10
N ILE A 68 7.71 -6.43 -10.90
CA ILE A 68 6.55 -6.60 -11.78
C ILE A 68 6.35 -5.25 -12.48
N TYR A 69 6.48 -5.26 -13.80
CA TYR A 69 6.28 -4.08 -14.63
C TYR A 69 4.85 -4.01 -15.16
N THR A 70 4.42 -2.83 -15.60
CA THR A 70 3.11 -2.65 -16.24
C THR A 70 2.93 -3.57 -17.45
N SER A 71 4.01 -3.80 -18.23
CA SER A 71 4.02 -4.76 -19.34
C SER A 71 3.68 -6.21 -18.93
N ASP A 72 4.08 -6.61 -17.71
CA ASP A 72 3.78 -7.95 -17.18
C ASP A 72 2.29 -8.02 -16.78
N LEU A 73 1.77 -6.92 -16.22
CA LEU A 73 0.37 -6.81 -15.81
C LEU A 73 -0.59 -6.88 -17.00
N HIS A 74 -0.20 -6.39 -18.18
CA HIS A 74 -1.00 -6.53 -19.41
C HIS A 74 -1.24 -7.99 -19.83
N GLN A 75 -0.34 -8.88 -19.40
CA GLN A 75 -0.44 -10.32 -19.68
C GLN A 75 -1.03 -11.12 -18.51
N LEU A 76 -1.14 -10.50 -17.34
CA LEU A 76 -1.60 -11.15 -16.12
C LEU A 76 -3.13 -11.16 -16.06
N LYS A 77 -3.72 -12.34 -15.89
CA LYS A 77 -5.15 -12.49 -15.59
C LYS A 77 -5.36 -12.69 -14.10
N THR A 78 -5.56 -11.59 -13.38
CA THR A 78 -5.81 -11.65 -11.93
C THR A 78 -7.27 -11.96 -11.63
N ASN A 79 -7.51 -12.75 -10.57
CA ASN A 79 -8.85 -12.99 -10.02
C ASN A 79 -9.24 -11.97 -8.93
N ALA A 80 -8.34 -11.04 -8.59
CA ALA A 80 -8.63 -9.99 -7.62
C ALA A 80 -9.72 -9.05 -8.16
N ARG A 81 -10.82 -8.90 -7.43
CA ARG A 81 -11.92 -7.99 -7.80
C ARG A 81 -11.62 -6.55 -7.38
N PHE A 82 -10.81 -6.38 -6.36
CA PHE A 82 -10.38 -5.09 -5.82
C PHE A 82 -8.91 -5.16 -5.42
N VAL A 83 -8.14 -4.12 -5.74
CA VAL A 83 -6.72 -3.99 -5.34
C VAL A 83 -6.52 -2.63 -4.69
N LEU A 84 -5.93 -2.63 -3.50
CA LEU A 84 -5.53 -1.43 -2.79
C LEU A 84 -4.01 -1.37 -2.76
N PHE A 85 -3.45 -0.27 -3.25
CA PHE A 85 -2.02 -0.04 -3.28
C PHE A 85 -1.60 0.90 -2.16
N ASP A 86 -0.79 0.38 -1.23
CA ASP A 86 -0.12 1.16 -0.20
C ASP A 86 1.35 1.37 -0.59
N ALA A 87 1.57 2.08 -1.68
CA ALA A 87 2.90 2.42 -2.17
C ALA A 87 2.88 3.69 -3.03
N CYS A 88 4.07 4.27 -3.27
CA CYS A 88 4.22 5.52 -3.98
C CYS A 88 3.84 5.42 -5.45
N PHE A 89 3.16 6.43 -5.98
CA PHE A 89 2.89 6.66 -7.40
C PHE A 89 2.14 5.55 -8.17
N ASN A 90 1.53 4.56 -7.51
CA ASN A 90 0.89 3.44 -8.23
C ASN A 90 -0.34 3.85 -9.04
N GLY A 91 -1.05 4.93 -8.64
CA GLY A 91 -2.18 5.51 -9.36
C GLY A 91 -1.85 6.83 -10.02
N SER A 92 -0.57 7.08 -10.34
CA SER A 92 -0.14 8.35 -10.94
C SER A 92 -0.55 8.44 -12.39
N PHE A 93 -1.20 9.54 -12.76
CA PHE A 93 -1.57 9.87 -14.15
C PHE A 93 -0.53 10.73 -14.87
N HIS A 94 0.69 10.83 -14.35
CA HIS A 94 1.80 11.54 -14.98
C HIS A 94 2.42 10.77 -16.15
N ALA A 95 2.13 9.48 -16.25
CA ALA A 95 2.51 8.60 -17.35
C ALA A 95 1.25 8.03 -18.01
N ASP A 96 1.37 7.61 -19.25
CA ASP A 96 0.26 6.99 -20.01
C ASP A 96 -0.19 5.66 -19.40
N ASP A 97 0.69 5.01 -18.65
CA ASP A 97 0.44 3.75 -17.98
C ASP A 97 0.84 3.84 -16.49
N ASN A 98 0.02 3.25 -15.62
CA ASN A 98 0.29 3.15 -14.20
C ASN A 98 -0.20 1.80 -13.65
N ILE A 99 0.39 1.36 -12.55
CA ILE A 99 0.14 0.04 -11.96
C ILE A 99 -1.35 -0.18 -11.67
N ALA A 100 -2.02 0.79 -11.04
CA ALA A 100 -3.43 0.65 -10.67
C ALA A 100 -4.34 0.55 -11.89
N GLY A 101 -4.07 1.33 -12.94
CA GLY A 101 -4.76 1.24 -14.24
C GLY A 101 -4.49 -0.08 -14.94
N SER A 102 -3.24 -0.55 -14.94
CA SER A 102 -2.87 -1.82 -15.57
C SER A 102 -3.58 -3.02 -14.96
N TYR A 103 -3.82 -3.03 -13.64
CA TYR A 103 -4.65 -4.05 -13.00
C TYR A 103 -6.12 -3.99 -13.42
N LEU A 104 -6.64 -2.80 -13.65
CA LEU A 104 -8.04 -2.60 -14.02
C LEU A 104 -8.33 -2.93 -15.48
N PHE A 105 -7.41 -2.54 -16.37
CA PHE A 105 -7.61 -2.61 -17.83
C PHE A 105 -6.97 -3.83 -18.48
N ASN A 106 -6.49 -4.80 -17.70
CA ASN A 106 -6.07 -6.10 -18.22
C ASN A 106 -7.30 -7.04 -18.41
N ASP A 107 -7.05 -8.23 -18.97
CA ASP A 107 -8.06 -9.28 -19.16
C ASP A 107 -8.48 -9.99 -17.84
N GLY A 108 -8.15 -9.43 -16.69
CA GLY A 108 -8.48 -10.00 -15.37
C GLY A 108 -9.90 -9.68 -14.89
N SER A 109 -10.12 -9.89 -13.60
CA SER A 109 -11.43 -9.69 -12.95
C SER A 109 -11.51 -8.44 -12.09
N THR A 110 -10.51 -7.57 -12.14
CA THR A 110 -10.45 -6.37 -11.28
C THR A 110 -11.51 -5.36 -11.71
N ILE A 111 -12.30 -4.90 -10.75
CA ILE A 111 -13.40 -3.94 -10.97
C ILE A 111 -13.01 -2.54 -10.48
N ALA A 112 -12.23 -2.48 -9.42
CA ALA A 112 -11.77 -1.22 -8.86
C ALA A 112 -10.40 -1.38 -8.25
N THR A 113 -9.61 -0.30 -8.31
CA THR A 113 -8.34 -0.16 -7.60
C THR A 113 -8.32 1.13 -6.81
N ILE A 114 -7.53 1.19 -5.76
CA ILE A 114 -7.18 2.44 -5.06
C ILE A 114 -5.66 2.60 -5.13
N GLY A 115 -5.20 3.76 -5.59
CA GLY A 115 -3.79 4.09 -5.69
C GLY A 115 -3.52 5.57 -5.49
N GLY A 116 -2.28 5.93 -5.14
CA GLY A 116 -1.85 7.30 -4.91
C GLY A 116 -1.10 7.90 -6.11
N THR A 117 -1.24 9.21 -6.31
CA THR A 117 -0.49 9.99 -7.33
C THR A 117 0.87 10.48 -6.88
N VAL A 118 1.15 10.42 -5.57
CA VAL A 118 2.38 10.91 -4.95
C VAL A 118 3.01 9.82 -4.08
N ASN A 119 4.07 10.18 -3.36
CA ASN A 119 4.66 9.31 -2.36
C ASN A 119 3.65 8.94 -1.27
N ALA A 120 3.59 7.67 -0.90
CA ALA A 120 2.84 7.23 0.26
C ALA A 120 3.46 7.82 1.54
N LEU A 121 2.62 8.38 2.41
CA LEU A 121 3.04 8.86 3.72
C LEU A 121 3.08 7.69 4.70
N GLN A 122 4.18 7.55 5.44
CA GLN A 122 4.39 6.42 6.35
C GLN A 122 3.58 6.49 7.66
N ASP A 123 2.99 7.64 7.95
CA ASP A 123 2.20 7.90 9.16
C ASP A 123 0.70 7.81 8.92
N LYS A 124 0.28 7.48 7.71
CA LYS A 124 -1.11 7.33 7.33
C LYS A 124 -1.31 6.16 6.37
N TRP A 125 -2.22 5.29 6.71
CA TRP A 125 -2.46 4.05 6.01
C TRP A 125 -3.72 4.14 5.15
N PRO A 126 -3.66 3.83 3.85
CA PRO A 126 -4.82 3.87 2.96
C PRO A 126 -5.82 2.74 3.26
N ASP A 127 -5.44 1.78 4.09
CA ASP A 127 -6.25 0.65 4.52
C ASP A 127 -7.07 0.92 5.79
N GLU A 128 -7.04 2.14 6.34
CA GLU A 128 -7.99 2.52 7.39
C GLU A 128 -9.42 2.17 6.98
N PHE A 129 -10.15 1.49 7.86
CA PHE A 129 -11.50 0.98 7.61
C PHE A 129 -11.61 -0.14 6.56
N ILE A 130 -10.53 -0.79 6.16
CA ILE A 130 -10.57 -1.88 5.16
C ILE A 130 -11.49 -3.02 5.63
N GLY A 131 -11.58 -3.28 6.93
CA GLY A 131 -12.50 -4.26 7.50
C GLY A 131 -13.97 -4.01 7.19
N LEU A 132 -14.35 -2.75 6.91
CA LEU A 132 -15.72 -2.41 6.50
C LEU A 132 -16.09 -2.92 5.10
N LEU A 133 -15.12 -3.30 4.26
CA LEU A 133 -15.39 -4.00 3.00
C LEU A 133 -16.09 -5.34 3.24
N ALA A 134 -15.77 -6.02 4.34
CA ALA A 134 -16.44 -7.26 4.74
C ALA A 134 -17.92 -7.06 5.12
N THR A 135 -18.31 -5.84 5.48
CA THR A 135 -19.70 -5.45 5.76
C THR A 135 -20.41 -4.86 4.54
N GLY A 136 -19.88 -5.07 3.36
CA GLY A 136 -20.45 -4.57 2.13
C GLY A 136 -20.22 -3.08 1.86
N MET A 137 -19.25 -2.44 2.51
CA MET A 137 -18.91 -1.05 2.23
C MET A 137 -18.47 -0.87 0.79
N ARG A 138 -18.97 0.18 0.13
CA ARG A 138 -18.53 0.53 -1.22
C ARG A 138 -17.11 1.06 -1.22
N VAL A 139 -16.33 0.67 -2.24
CA VAL A 139 -14.92 1.09 -2.39
C VAL A 139 -14.76 2.61 -2.40
N GLY A 140 -15.68 3.34 -3.04
CA GLY A 140 -15.66 4.81 -3.03
C GLY A 140 -15.81 5.40 -1.62
N ASN A 141 -16.57 4.77 -0.73
CA ASN A 141 -16.67 5.20 0.66
C ASN A 141 -15.37 4.91 1.43
N LEU A 142 -14.71 3.76 1.19
CA LEU A 142 -13.40 3.48 1.79
C LEU A 142 -12.40 4.60 1.45
N ASN A 143 -12.26 4.93 0.18
CA ASN A 143 -11.35 6.00 -0.25
C ASN A 143 -11.72 7.38 0.32
N ARG A 144 -13.01 7.71 0.36
CA ARG A 144 -13.51 8.95 0.95
C ARG A 144 -13.10 9.13 2.41
N PHE A 145 -13.01 8.04 3.17
CA PHE A 145 -12.72 8.10 4.60
C PHE A 145 -11.24 7.95 4.93
N ASN A 146 -10.38 7.53 4.01
CA ASN A 146 -8.96 7.45 4.26
C ASN A 146 -8.29 8.83 4.42
N GLY A 147 -8.94 9.90 3.91
CA GLY A 147 -8.50 11.30 4.10
C GLY A 147 -7.25 11.68 3.32
N TYR A 148 -6.83 10.87 2.36
CA TYR A 148 -5.78 11.20 1.40
C TYR A 148 -6.38 11.89 0.18
N LEU A 149 -5.95 13.13 -0.09
CA LEU A 149 -6.41 13.86 -1.28
C LEU A 149 -5.80 13.31 -2.57
N GLU A 150 -4.61 12.73 -2.45
CA GLU A 150 -3.83 12.16 -3.55
C GLU A 150 -4.20 10.72 -3.88
N SER A 151 -5.09 10.12 -3.09
CA SER A 151 -5.59 8.77 -3.31
C SER A 151 -6.86 8.79 -4.17
N HIS A 152 -6.91 7.94 -5.19
CA HIS A 152 -8.08 7.84 -6.06
C HIS A 152 -8.59 6.42 -6.19
N VAL A 153 -9.88 6.33 -6.46
CA VAL A 153 -10.50 5.12 -7.00
C VAL A 153 -10.40 5.16 -8.52
N ILE A 154 -9.83 4.11 -9.11
CA ILE A 154 -9.85 3.87 -10.55
C ILE A 154 -10.77 2.68 -10.79
N GLY A 155 -11.79 2.83 -11.62
CA GLY A 155 -12.82 1.84 -11.87
C GLY A 155 -14.16 2.17 -11.21
N ASP A 156 -14.91 1.15 -10.77
CA ASP A 156 -16.25 1.33 -10.22
C ASP A 156 -16.23 1.65 -8.70
N PRO A 157 -16.50 2.89 -8.29
CA PRO A 157 -16.53 3.27 -6.88
C PRO A 157 -17.72 2.67 -6.12
N THR A 158 -18.74 2.15 -6.82
CA THR A 158 -19.91 1.53 -6.22
C THR A 158 -19.72 0.05 -5.93
N PHE A 159 -18.64 -0.55 -6.43
CA PHE A 159 -18.31 -1.94 -6.15
C PHE A 159 -18.23 -2.20 -4.65
N HIS A 160 -18.79 -3.32 -4.21
CA HIS A 160 -18.78 -3.80 -2.84
C HIS A 160 -18.81 -5.32 -2.81
N PHE A 161 -18.34 -5.90 -1.73
CA PHE A 161 -18.47 -7.32 -1.44
C PHE A 161 -19.82 -7.58 -0.77
N THR A 162 -20.36 -8.79 -0.92
CA THR A 162 -21.60 -9.18 -0.23
C THR A 162 -21.31 -9.44 1.24
N ASP A 163 -22.02 -8.79 2.14
CA ASP A 163 -21.97 -9.10 3.56
C ASP A 163 -22.83 -10.34 3.85
N ASN A 164 -22.15 -11.44 4.17
CA ASN A 164 -22.81 -12.69 4.59
C ASN A 164 -22.72 -12.91 6.11
N VAL A 165 -22.02 -12.03 6.83
CA VAL A 165 -21.74 -12.19 8.27
C VAL A 165 -22.67 -11.34 9.12
N HIS A 166 -23.04 -10.16 8.64
CA HIS A 166 -23.85 -9.17 9.35
C HIS A 166 -25.00 -8.65 8.51
N PRO A 167 -25.93 -9.52 8.04
CA PRO A 167 -26.96 -9.17 7.08
C PRO A 167 -27.95 -8.10 7.57
N GLY A 168 -27.95 -7.81 8.87
CA GLY A 168 -28.82 -6.79 9.46
C GLY A 168 -28.23 -5.37 9.53
N PHE A 169 -26.95 -5.18 9.17
CA PHE A 169 -26.30 -3.88 9.23
C PHE A 169 -25.70 -3.50 7.87
N SER A 170 -26.15 -2.42 7.28
CA SER A 170 -25.57 -1.87 6.07
C SER A 170 -24.79 -0.58 6.38
N VAL A 171 -23.48 -0.63 6.31
CA VAL A 171 -22.63 0.54 6.51
C VAL A 171 -22.92 1.65 5.50
N ASN A 172 -23.26 1.30 4.25
CA ASN A 172 -23.60 2.29 3.21
C ASN A 172 -24.89 3.04 3.54
N LEU A 173 -25.93 2.34 4.02
CA LEU A 173 -27.16 2.97 4.47
C LEU A 173 -26.93 3.81 5.72
N ALA A 174 -26.15 3.31 6.70
CA ALA A 174 -25.81 4.05 7.90
C ALA A 174 -25.12 5.37 7.55
N LEU A 175 -24.14 5.35 6.65
CA LEU A 175 -23.44 6.55 6.20
C LEU A 175 -24.31 7.52 5.40
N SER A 176 -25.31 7.01 4.66
CA SER A 176 -26.19 7.83 3.84
C SER A 176 -27.33 8.45 4.65
N LEU A 177 -28.00 7.65 5.49
CA LEU A 177 -29.21 8.06 6.21
C LEU A 177 -28.92 8.73 7.56
N HIS A 178 -27.82 8.34 8.20
CA HIS A 178 -27.47 8.83 9.54
C HIS A 178 -26.20 9.70 9.53
N HIS A 179 -25.93 10.37 8.42
CA HIS A 179 -24.82 11.31 8.34
C HIS A 179 -24.92 12.37 9.44
N ARG A 180 -23.93 12.42 10.34
CA ARG A 180 -23.89 13.31 11.52
C ARG A 180 -25.01 13.10 12.56
N ASP A 181 -25.74 11.98 12.52
CA ASP A 181 -26.69 11.62 13.56
C ASP A 181 -25.96 11.06 14.79
N ALA A 182 -25.68 11.93 15.75
CA ALA A 182 -24.94 11.55 16.94
C ALA A 182 -25.64 10.44 17.75
N LYS A 183 -26.99 10.44 17.80
CA LYS A 183 -27.73 9.42 18.55
C LYS A 183 -27.55 8.04 17.93
N PHE A 184 -27.65 7.93 16.62
CA PHE A 184 -27.41 6.69 15.91
C PHE A 184 -25.99 6.18 16.12
N TRP A 185 -24.99 7.05 15.91
CA TRP A 185 -23.59 6.64 16.00
C TRP A 185 -23.13 6.32 17.42
N MET A 186 -23.72 6.94 18.44
CA MET A 186 -23.50 6.56 19.85
C MET A 186 -23.87 5.09 20.10
N GLN A 187 -24.96 4.59 19.49
CA GLN A 187 -25.36 3.20 19.63
C GLN A 187 -24.33 2.25 18.94
N GLN A 188 -23.76 2.68 17.80
CA GLN A 188 -22.79 1.89 17.06
C GLN A 188 -21.41 1.74 17.76
N LEU A 189 -21.15 2.49 18.82
CA LEU A 189 -19.96 2.29 19.66
C LEU A 189 -19.90 0.91 20.33
N ASN A 190 -21.04 0.23 20.43
CA ASN A 190 -21.16 -1.12 20.99
C ASN A 190 -21.32 -2.20 19.91
N HIS A 191 -21.14 -1.84 18.64
CA HIS A 191 -21.22 -2.81 17.53
C HIS A 191 -20.16 -3.89 17.69
N PRO A 192 -20.42 -5.18 17.34
CA PRO A 192 -19.46 -6.26 17.50
C PRO A 192 -18.20 -6.08 16.63
N LEU A 193 -18.27 -5.34 15.52
CA LEU A 193 -17.15 -5.08 14.63
C LEU A 193 -16.38 -3.83 15.05
N PRO A 194 -15.06 -3.93 15.32
CA PRO A 194 -14.21 -2.79 15.69
C PRO A 194 -14.21 -1.66 14.65
N ASP A 195 -14.22 -1.99 13.35
CA ASP A 195 -14.25 -1.00 12.27
C ASP A 195 -15.53 -0.16 12.26
N VAL A 196 -16.69 -0.78 12.61
CA VAL A 196 -17.95 -0.02 12.76
C VAL A 196 -17.87 0.91 13.99
N GLN A 197 -17.25 0.45 15.08
CA GLN A 197 -17.02 1.31 16.26
C GLN A 197 -16.08 2.49 15.91
N ALA A 198 -15.02 2.24 15.14
CA ALA A 198 -14.10 3.26 14.67
C ALA A 198 -14.80 4.27 13.75
N MET A 199 -15.63 3.79 12.83
CA MET A 199 -16.46 4.65 11.98
C MET A 199 -17.45 5.46 12.82
N ALA A 200 -18.04 4.88 13.85
CA ALA A 200 -18.95 5.60 14.76
C ALA A 200 -18.24 6.76 15.47
N LEU A 201 -17.03 6.53 15.99
CA LEU A 201 -16.20 7.60 16.59
C LEU A 201 -15.91 8.71 15.58
N ARG A 202 -15.56 8.36 14.35
CA ARG A 202 -15.34 9.33 13.28
C ARG A 202 -16.59 10.17 12.97
N GLN A 203 -17.75 9.54 12.85
CA GLN A 203 -19.02 10.23 12.58
C GLN A 203 -19.44 11.15 13.74
N LEU A 204 -19.22 10.71 14.98
CA LEU A 204 -19.42 11.54 16.17
C LEU A 204 -18.51 12.77 16.17
N TRP A 205 -17.23 12.59 15.82
CA TRP A 205 -16.30 13.70 15.65
C TRP A 205 -16.79 14.69 14.59
N LEU A 206 -17.17 14.19 13.41
CA LEU A 206 -17.69 15.01 12.30
C LEU A 206 -19.02 15.71 12.61
N SER A 207 -19.82 15.16 13.54
CA SER A 207 -21.05 15.79 14.02
C SER A 207 -20.82 16.91 15.03
N GLY A 208 -19.57 17.12 15.46
CA GLY A 208 -19.22 18.10 16.50
C GLY A 208 -19.60 17.66 17.92
N ASN A 209 -19.77 16.35 18.16
CA ASN A 209 -20.10 15.83 19.49
C ASN A 209 -18.94 16.08 20.46
N ARG A 210 -19.23 16.85 21.54
CA ARG A 210 -18.22 17.29 22.50
C ARG A 210 -17.66 16.15 23.36
N GLU A 211 -18.37 15.05 23.49
CA GLU A 211 -17.94 13.90 24.29
C GLU A 211 -16.98 12.98 23.52
N THR A 212 -16.79 13.19 22.20
CA THR A 212 -16.02 12.28 21.35
C THR A 212 -14.59 12.09 21.84
N GLN A 213 -13.95 13.15 22.34
CA GLN A 213 -12.59 13.06 22.89
C GLN A 213 -12.52 12.12 24.11
N GLN A 214 -13.48 12.22 25.03
CA GLN A 214 -13.54 11.34 26.20
C GLN A 214 -13.83 9.89 25.79
N LEU A 215 -14.70 9.69 24.79
CA LEU A 215 -15.01 8.38 24.23
C LEU A 215 -13.77 7.74 23.61
N LEU A 216 -12.97 8.48 22.86
CA LEU A 216 -11.70 8.02 22.29
C LEU A 216 -10.72 7.58 23.37
N ILE A 217 -10.50 8.40 24.40
CA ILE A 217 -9.63 8.07 25.53
C ILE A 217 -10.12 6.81 26.23
N LYS A 218 -11.42 6.69 26.49
CA LYS A 218 -12.02 5.52 27.12
C LYS A 218 -11.76 4.26 26.28
N LYS A 219 -12.05 4.31 24.99
CA LYS A 219 -11.83 3.17 24.07
C LYS A 219 -10.36 2.78 24.02
N TYR A 220 -9.44 3.72 23.88
CA TYR A 220 -8.01 3.45 23.91
C TYR A 220 -7.55 2.71 25.17
N ASN A 221 -8.03 3.15 26.33
CA ASN A 221 -7.66 2.55 27.61
C ASN A 221 -8.26 1.14 27.82
N THR A 222 -9.39 0.84 27.17
CA THR A 222 -10.06 -0.48 27.28
C THR A 222 -9.63 -1.47 26.20
N SER A 223 -8.88 -1.04 25.20
CA SER A 223 -8.38 -1.87 24.08
C SER A 223 -6.98 -2.46 24.33
N LYS A 224 -6.43 -2.21 25.50
CA LYS A 224 -5.16 -2.81 25.98
C LYS A 224 -5.43 -4.16 26.69
#